data_9c45c721554179509d8a525a8f75e7e7
#
_entry.id   9c45c721554179509d8a525a8f75e7e7
#
_cell.length_a   1.000
_cell.length_b   1.000
_cell.length_c   1.000
_cell.angle_alpha   90.00
_cell.angle_beta   90.00
_cell.angle_gamma   90.00
#
_symmetry.space_group_name_H-M   'P 1'
#
loop_
_entity.id
_entity.type
_entity.pdbx_description
1 polymer ?
#
loop_
_entity_poly.entity_id
_entity_poly.type
_entity_poly.pdbx_seq_one_letter_code
_entity_poly.pdbx_strand_id
1 'polypeptide(L)'
;MNSLSSDGSERNEILTVCKEEASKLKIVAALSYDSFLHVPKGKKRGFRVLLILDSPKLILRHRVKPFKDGKVSLLVVDRKTFEKDVENDWLGGLLVENLLTPYESLVNEDFLWQKETQAKKRLVTEILDNLVLGYPEMSHEFMIEPEYFMFEAMARKVSLYPPMAYKFLKMLEGDSKDENLRLIKKGFDAALKMAAKEGTVAQTDGYIKILPKHINAVKRRRRRALSLLKNVWATMLRHGLEVFPKMMRSLMDEYGVYVERFMDPESLKMIRLPELEDTKRHIFIPTSLGLVAYSEKVTIEDFIGKQIPESQGSIAETEKLGGVLNAVYTLKIQKLGKEQKIVVKSFKDWYGWKWFPLALWAIGTRGFSVRGKSRLEREYAINRYLSKNGCNVPLLIHVSPKEKLIFQEYIEGENLTNLIKRIYSSKHEDPKLTGIIKRVGSEIAKIHGLNVALGDCKPENIIVGQDGRIWFVDLEQAERGGDQAWDLAEILYYSGRYALLSSIEMTRAVTKAFIEGYLEAGGKIVNVRKVKSPKYIKVFSFFASPHILYVISNVCGQKLKDAKATEKKDHISP
;
A
#
# COMPACT_ATOMS: atom_id res chain seq x y z
N MET A 1 -7.03 41.32 -2.68
CA MET A 1 -7.95 41.27 -3.82
C MET A 1 -7.32 42.03 -4.99
N ASN A 2 -6.39 41.41 -5.70
CA ASN A 2 -5.97 41.84 -7.03
C ASN A 2 -6.04 40.61 -7.91
N SER A 3 -7.10 40.60 -8.70
CA SER A 3 -7.56 39.54 -9.55
C SER A 3 -6.52 39.09 -10.56
N LEU A 4 -6.39 37.79 -10.72
CA LEU A 4 -5.82 37.07 -11.89
C LEU A 4 -6.68 37.32 -13.18
N SER A 5 -7.64 38.25 -13.13
CA SER A 5 -8.45 38.64 -14.29
C SER A 5 -7.60 39.47 -15.24
N SER A 6 -7.29 38.91 -16.41
CA SER A 6 -6.99 39.70 -17.60
C SER A 6 -8.03 40.83 -17.70
N ASP A 7 -7.59 42.07 -17.92
CA ASP A 7 -8.48 43.19 -18.19
C ASP A 7 -9.54 42.74 -19.18
N GLY A 8 -10.81 43.00 -18.94
CA GLY A 8 -11.91 42.50 -19.78
C GLY A 8 -11.74 42.76 -21.28
N SER A 9 -10.96 43.80 -21.63
CA SER A 9 -10.49 44.13 -22.96
C SER A 9 -9.57 43.06 -23.54
N GLU A 10 -8.56 42.57 -22.81
CA GLU A 10 -7.62 41.55 -23.29
C GLU A 10 -8.31 40.21 -23.53
N ARG A 11 -9.23 39.82 -22.65
CA ARG A 11 -10.05 38.61 -22.81
C ARG A 11 -10.87 38.64 -24.10
N ASN A 12 -11.54 39.73 -24.41
CA ASN A 12 -12.34 39.88 -25.62
C ASN A 12 -11.51 39.81 -26.90
N GLU A 13 -10.30 40.39 -26.86
CA GLU A 13 -9.39 40.35 -28.02
C GLU A 13 -8.85 38.90 -28.23
N ILE A 14 -8.48 38.16 -27.18
CA ILE A 14 -8.07 36.77 -27.25
C ILE A 14 -9.22 35.91 -27.85
N LEU A 15 -10.46 36.16 -27.40
CA LEU A 15 -11.64 35.51 -27.97
C LEU A 15 -11.84 35.80 -29.47
N THR A 16 -11.51 37.01 -29.93
CA THR A 16 -11.55 37.35 -31.37
C THR A 16 -10.54 36.50 -32.12
N VAL A 17 -9.31 36.38 -31.63
CA VAL A 17 -8.27 35.52 -32.24
C VAL A 17 -8.72 34.04 -32.28
N CYS A 18 -9.39 33.57 -31.24
CA CYS A 18 -9.94 32.22 -31.20
C CYS A 18 -11.06 32.00 -32.21
N LYS A 19 -11.95 32.97 -32.40
CA LYS A 19 -13.04 32.93 -33.42
C LYS A 19 -12.49 32.92 -34.83
N GLU A 20 -11.50 33.73 -35.13
CA GLU A 20 -10.81 33.74 -36.42
C GLU A 20 -10.16 32.38 -36.72
N GLU A 21 -9.49 31.78 -35.73
CA GLU A 21 -8.82 30.48 -35.91
C GLU A 21 -9.84 29.33 -36.07
N ALA A 22 -10.98 29.40 -35.37
CA ALA A 22 -12.07 28.44 -35.51
C ALA A 22 -12.72 28.49 -36.88
N SER A 23 -12.67 29.63 -37.55
CA SER A 23 -13.30 29.85 -38.89
C SER A 23 -14.81 29.47 -38.83
N LYS A 24 -15.22 28.43 -39.58
CA LYS A 24 -16.60 27.93 -39.64
C LYS A 24 -16.93 26.86 -38.57
N LEU A 25 -15.93 26.40 -37.79
CA LEU A 25 -16.13 25.37 -36.78
C LEU A 25 -16.67 25.95 -35.48
N LYS A 26 -17.53 25.21 -34.83
CA LYS A 26 -18.06 25.59 -33.54
C LYS A 26 -16.98 25.43 -32.44
N ILE A 27 -16.77 26.47 -31.65
CA ILE A 27 -15.93 26.39 -30.44
C ILE A 27 -16.70 25.64 -29.37
N VAL A 28 -16.15 24.51 -28.91
CA VAL A 28 -16.69 23.72 -27.79
C VAL A 28 -16.29 24.34 -26.46
N ALA A 29 -15.01 24.66 -26.31
CA ALA A 29 -14.45 25.33 -25.17
C ALA A 29 -13.11 26.00 -25.52
N ALA A 30 -12.72 26.97 -24.70
CA ALA A 30 -11.38 27.57 -24.76
C ALA A 30 -10.91 27.95 -23.37
N LEU A 31 -9.63 27.74 -23.10
CA LEU A 31 -9.00 28.15 -21.85
C LEU A 31 -7.64 28.81 -22.09
N SER A 32 -7.30 29.79 -21.25
CA SER A 32 -5.96 30.37 -21.18
C SER A 32 -5.20 29.71 -20.03
N TYR A 33 -4.00 29.22 -20.31
CA TYR A 33 -3.14 28.55 -19.35
C TYR A 33 -1.79 29.25 -19.25
N ASP A 34 -1.02 28.96 -18.18
CA ASP A 34 0.25 29.61 -17.85
C ASP A 34 0.14 31.12 -17.54
N SER A 35 -1.06 31.68 -17.38
CA SER A 35 -1.30 33.09 -17.01
C SER A 35 -0.79 33.41 -15.59
N PHE A 36 -0.62 32.38 -14.75
CA PHE A 36 -0.06 32.46 -13.40
C PHE A 36 1.48 32.57 -13.40
N LEU A 37 2.14 32.33 -14.51
CA LEU A 37 3.60 32.44 -14.59
C LEU A 37 3.99 33.92 -14.56
N HIS A 38 4.79 34.31 -13.54
CA HIS A 38 5.28 35.67 -13.44
C HIS A 38 6.14 36.02 -14.65
N VAL A 39 5.77 37.08 -15.35
CA VAL A 39 6.56 37.63 -16.47
C VAL A 39 7.60 38.58 -15.92
N PRO A 40 8.92 38.35 -16.11
CA PRO A 40 9.96 39.24 -15.68
C PRO A 40 9.74 40.68 -16.23
N LYS A 41 10.03 41.70 -15.44
CA LYS A 41 9.94 43.12 -15.88
C LYS A 41 10.76 43.31 -17.17
N GLY A 42 10.11 43.84 -18.22
CA GLY A 42 10.73 44.09 -19.53
C GLY A 42 10.55 42.97 -20.59
N LYS A 43 10.00 41.81 -20.25
CA LYS A 43 9.55 40.83 -21.25
C LYS A 43 8.09 41.05 -21.63
N LYS A 44 7.77 40.94 -22.94
CA LYS A 44 6.40 41.01 -23.46
C LYS A 44 5.58 39.83 -22.99
N ARG A 45 4.34 40.06 -22.54
CA ARG A 45 3.42 39.01 -22.08
C ARG A 45 2.93 38.19 -23.26
N GLY A 46 3.15 36.87 -23.24
CA GLY A 46 2.59 35.93 -24.21
C GLY A 46 1.41 35.19 -23.60
N PHE A 47 0.34 35.02 -24.36
CA PHE A 47 -0.82 34.22 -23.93
C PHE A 47 -0.76 32.84 -24.57
N ARG A 48 -1.09 31.81 -23.81
CA ARG A 48 -1.21 30.44 -24.30
C ARG A 48 -2.64 29.98 -24.13
N VAL A 49 -3.24 29.53 -25.23
CA VAL A 49 -4.67 29.15 -25.27
C VAL A 49 -4.81 27.75 -25.81
N LEU A 50 -5.57 26.91 -25.13
CA LEU A 50 -6.08 25.64 -25.64
C LEU A 50 -7.49 25.91 -26.23
N LEU A 51 -7.65 25.68 -27.52
CA LEU A 51 -8.89 25.87 -28.27
C LEU A 51 -9.45 24.51 -28.70
N ILE A 52 -10.65 24.18 -28.23
CA ILE A 52 -11.32 22.91 -28.51
C ILE A 52 -12.46 23.15 -29.49
N LEU A 53 -12.39 22.50 -30.65
CA LEU A 53 -13.33 22.68 -31.75
C LEU A 53 -14.20 21.44 -31.96
N ASP A 54 -15.44 21.67 -32.37
CA ASP A 54 -16.33 20.61 -32.85
C ASP A 54 -16.02 20.29 -34.29
N SER A 55 -15.25 19.23 -34.51
CA SER A 55 -14.83 18.81 -35.84
C SER A 55 -14.96 17.29 -36.00
N PRO A 56 -15.49 16.81 -37.15
CA PRO A 56 -15.50 15.40 -37.49
C PRO A 56 -14.10 14.88 -37.88
N LYS A 57 -13.20 15.80 -38.28
CA LYS A 57 -11.82 15.48 -38.67
C LYS A 57 -10.89 15.71 -37.50
N LEU A 58 -9.82 14.90 -37.40
CA LEU A 58 -8.75 15.09 -36.45
C LEU A 58 -8.09 16.45 -36.65
N ILE A 59 -8.04 17.23 -35.57
CA ILE A 59 -7.34 18.52 -35.54
C ILE A 59 -6.39 18.46 -34.33
N LEU A 60 -5.10 18.59 -34.63
CA LEU A 60 -4.09 18.87 -33.60
C LEU A 60 -3.04 19.76 -34.25
N ARG A 61 -3.08 21.04 -33.96
CA ARG A 61 -2.16 22.01 -34.54
C ARG A 61 -1.80 23.12 -33.56
N HIS A 62 -0.60 23.62 -33.72
CA HIS A 62 -0.11 24.77 -32.95
C HIS A 62 -0.04 25.97 -33.91
N ARG A 63 -0.53 27.13 -33.44
CA ARG A 63 -0.52 28.40 -34.19
C ARG A 63 -0.02 29.50 -33.29
N VAL A 64 0.80 30.40 -33.80
CA VAL A 64 1.26 31.61 -33.10
C VAL A 64 0.79 32.79 -33.93
N LYS A 65 0.03 33.69 -33.27
CA LYS A 65 -0.47 34.93 -33.90
C LYS A 65 0.10 36.14 -33.14
N PRO A 66 0.41 37.24 -33.83
CA PRO A 66 0.77 38.49 -33.18
C PRO A 66 -0.43 39.03 -32.39
N PHE A 67 -0.17 39.59 -31.22
CA PHE A 67 -1.20 40.12 -30.34
C PHE A 67 -0.65 41.32 -29.55
N LYS A 68 -1.16 42.55 -29.84
CA LYS A 68 -0.61 43.78 -29.30
C LYS A 68 0.92 43.79 -29.40
N ASP A 69 1.59 44.02 -28.29
CA ASP A 69 3.06 43.97 -28.19
C ASP A 69 3.63 42.57 -27.96
N GLY A 70 2.80 41.55 -27.96
CA GLY A 70 3.19 40.15 -27.66
C GLY A 70 2.71 39.15 -28.71
N LYS A 71 2.48 37.91 -28.26
CA LYS A 71 2.03 36.80 -29.11
C LYS A 71 0.97 35.98 -28.38
N VAL A 72 -0.03 35.46 -29.10
CA VAL A 72 -0.95 34.41 -28.61
C VAL A 72 -0.56 33.09 -29.28
N SER A 73 -0.26 32.12 -28.44
CA SER A 73 0.04 30.74 -28.86
C SER A 73 -1.21 29.90 -28.69
N LEU A 74 -1.75 29.39 -29.81
CA LEU A 74 -2.98 28.59 -29.85
C LEU A 74 -2.64 27.12 -30.06
N LEU A 75 -2.99 26.26 -29.11
CA LEU A 75 -3.05 24.80 -29.30
C LEU A 75 -4.49 24.45 -29.66
N VAL A 76 -4.71 24.08 -30.93
CA VAL A 76 -6.04 23.82 -31.46
C VAL A 76 -6.25 22.32 -31.59
N VAL A 77 -7.34 21.82 -30.99
CA VAL A 77 -7.64 20.38 -30.94
C VAL A 77 -9.12 20.14 -31.25
N ASP A 78 -9.46 19.00 -31.86
CA ASP A 78 -10.83 18.55 -31.94
C ASP A 78 -11.32 17.94 -30.65
N ARG A 79 -12.63 18.00 -30.41
CA ARG A 79 -13.28 17.52 -29.20
C ARG A 79 -12.96 16.05 -28.89
N LYS A 80 -12.99 15.15 -29.89
CA LYS A 80 -12.79 13.71 -29.70
C LYS A 80 -11.36 13.42 -29.22
N THR A 81 -10.38 14.07 -29.83
CA THR A 81 -8.97 13.95 -29.44
C THR A 81 -8.73 14.45 -28.03
N PHE A 82 -9.32 15.60 -27.66
CA PHE A 82 -9.25 16.12 -26.31
C PHE A 82 -9.89 15.17 -25.29
N GLU A 83 -11.11 14.67 -25.56
CA GLU A 83 -11.81 13.75 -24.65
C GLU A 83 -11.05 12.43 -24.47
N LYS A 84 -10.46 11.88 -25.54
CA LYS A 84 -9.62 10.68 -25.44
C LYS A 84 -8.38 10.90 -24.55
N ASP A 85 -7.76 12.07 -24.65
CA ASP A 85 -6.60 12.39 -23.82
C ASP A 85 -7.01 12.54 -22.34
N VAL A 86 -8.19 13.15 -22.07
CA VAL A 86 -8.78 13.23 -20.72
C VAL A 86 -9.05 11.85 -20.14
N GLU A 87 -9.56 10.92 -20.94
CA GLU A 87 -9.95 9.59 -20.48
C GLU A 87 -8.77 8.64 -20.28
N ASN A 88 -7.77 8.68 -21.17
CA ASN A 88 -6.78 7.61 -21.28
C ASN A 88 -5.33 8.10 -21.41
N ASP A 89 -5.03 9.39 -21.27
CA ASP A 89 -3.72 9.99 -21.61
C ASP A 89 -3.25 9.59 -23.03
N TRP A 90 -4.16 9.63 -24.00
CA TRP A 90 -3.89 9.13 -25.36
C TRP A 90 -2.72 9.83 -26.03
N LEU A 91 -2.56 11.14 -25.78
CA LEU A 91 -1.39 11.93 -26.21
C LEU A 91 -0.35 12.09 -25.09
N GLY A 92 -0.26 11.11 -24.16
CA GLY A 92 0.61 11.22 -22.99
C GLY A 92 0.12 12.23 -21.95
N GLY A 93 -1.14 12.67 -22.06
CA GLY A 93 -1.74 13.67 -21.19
C GLY A 93 -1.32 15.12 -21.53
N LEU A 94 -0.79 15.36 -22.71
CA LEU A 94 -0.35 16.69 -23.18
C LEU A 94 -1.44 17.76 -23.08
N LEU A 95 -2.69 17.40 -23.40
CA LEU A 95 -3.80 18.32 -23.33
C LEU A 95 -4.34 18.46 -21.92
N VAL A 96 -4.35 17.34 -21.18
CA VAL A 96 -4.87 17.24 -19.81
C VAL A 96 -4.00 18.00 -18.80
N GLU A 97 -2.69 18.08 -19.02
CA GLU A 97 -1.80 18.79 -18.08
C GLU A 97 -2.17 20.26 -17.90
N ASN A 98 -2.81 20.88 -18.91
CA ASN A 98 -3.32 22.25 -18.80
C ASN A 98 -4.54 22.37 -17.86
N LEU A 99 -5.21 21.26 -17.53
CA LEU A 99 -6.27 21.19 -16.52
C LEU A 99 -5.74 20.83 -15.13
N LEU A 100 -4.46 20.45 -15.01
CA LEU A 100 -3.82 20.15 -13.72
C LEU A 100 -3.18 21.36 -13.07
N THR A 101 -3.07 22.47 -13.80
CA THR A 101 -2.57 23.76 -13.32
C THR A 101 -3.70 24.78 -13.35
N PRO A 102 -3.58 25.94 -12.68
CA PRO A 102 -4.58 26.99 -12.80
C PRO A 102 -4.75 27.43 -14.25
N TYR A 103 -5.97 27.66 -14.64
CA TYR A 103 -6.32 28.19 -15.96
C TYR A 103 -7.48 29.18 -15.84
N GLU A 104 -7.63 30.03 -16.84
CA GLU A 104 -8.77 30.92 -16.99
C GLU A 104 -9.70 30.37 -18.10
N SER A 105 -10.97 30.17 -17.76
CA SER A 105 -11.97 29.75 -18.74
C SER A 105 -12.36 30.94 -19.64
N LEU A 106 -12.14 30.80 -20.93
CA LEU A 106 -12.55 31.79 -21.93
C LEU A 106 -13.94 31.48 -22.52
N VAL A 107 -14.20 30.17 -22.76
CA VAL A 107 -15.47 29.68 -23.32
C VAL A 107 -15.83 28.37 -22.66
N ASN A 108 -17.08 28.23 -22.22
CA ASN A 108 -17.70 27.02 -21.68
C ASN A 108 -16.99 26.43 -20.45
N GLU A 109 -17.07 27.18 -19.36
CA GLU A 109 -16.49 26.84 -18.08
C GLU A 109 -16.99 25.48 -17.55
N ASP A 110 -18.29 25.20 -17.68
CA ASP A 110 -18.89 23.95 -17.20
C ASP A 110 -18.29 22.72 -17.89
N PHE A 111 -18.07 22.77 -19.19
CA PHE A 111 -17.41 21.70 -19.94
C PHE A 111 -15.98 21.49 -19.44
N LEU A 112 -15.23 22.57 -19.27
CA LEU A 112 -13.84 22.52 -18.79
C LEU A 112 -13.77 21.95 -17.37
N TRP A 113 -14.64 22.41 -16.48
CA TRP A 113 -14.73 21.92 -15.10
C TRP A 113 -15.09 20.42 -15.05
N GLN A 114 -16.05 19.98 -15.87
CA GLN A 114 -16.40 18.57 -15.96
C GLN A 114 -15.19 17.72 -16.41
N LYS A 115 -14.45 18.18 -17.42
CA LYS A 115 -13.28 17.46 -17.96
C LYS A 115 -12.09 17.49 -16.98
N GLU A 116 -11.86 18.59 -16.30
CA GLU A 116 -10.88 18.70 -15.21
C GLU A 116 -11.17 17.70 -14.10
N THR A 117 -12.41 17.68 -13.61
CA THR A 117 -12.82 16.77 -12.54
C THR A 117 -12.68 15.30 -12.97
N GLN A 118 -13.04 14.98 -14.22
CA GLN A 118 -12.88 13.64 -14.80
C GLN A 118 -11.40 13.22 -14.85
N ALA A 119 -10.52 14.09 -15.32
CA ALA A 119 -9.08 13.85 -15.39
C ALA A 119 -8.47 13.65 -13.99
N LYS A 120 -8.79 14.55 -13.05
CA LYS A 120 -8.30 14.47 -11.67
C LYS A 120 -8.82 13.23 -10.95
N LYS A 121 -10.08 12.82 -11.21
CA LYS A 121 -10.62 11.56 -10.68
C LYS A 121 -9.85 10.34 -11.17
N ARG A 122 -9.50 10.29 -12.47
CA ARG A 122 -8.66 9.23 -13.01
C ARG A 122 -7.32 9.17 -12.31
N LEU A 123 -6.62 10.31 -12.15
CA LEU A 123 -5.36 10.39 -11.43
C LEU A 123 -5.48 9.94 -9.97
N VAL A 124 -6.54 10.35 -9.26
CA VAL A 124 -6.84 9.87 -7.90
C VAL A 124 -6.95 8.35 -7.87
N THR A 125 -7.68 7.76 -8.83
CA THR A 125 -7.83 6.30 -8.91
C THR A 125 -6.51 5.60 -9.15
N GLU A 126 -5.68 6.10 -10.07
CA GLU A 126 -4.34 5.57 -10.35
C GLU A 126 -3.41 5.68 -9.15
N ILE A 127 -3.48 6.78 -8.40
CA ILE A 127 -2.71 6.99 -7.17
C ILE A 127 -3.13 5.97 -6.10
N LEU A 128 -4.44 5.78 -5.91
CA LEU A 128 -4.98 4.80 -4.97
C LEU A 128 -4.59 3.36 -5.36
N ASP A 129 -4.69 3.00 -6.65
CA ASP A 129 -4.26 1.70 -7.15
C ASP A 129 -2.78 1.44 -6.85
N ASN A 130 -1.92 2.44 -7.07
CA ASN A 130 -0.50 2.32 -6.79
C ASN A 130 -0.17 2.22 -5.29
N LEU A 131 -0.92 2.92 -4.43
CA LEU A 131 -0.81 2.75 -2.97
C LEU A 131 -1.17 1.32 -2.56
N VAL A 132 -2.26 0.78 -3.09
CA VAL A 132 -2.68 -0.61 -2.80
C VAL A 132 -1.66 -1.62 -3.33
N LEU A 133 -1.10 -1.41 -4.52
CA LEU A 133 -0.10 -2.30 -5.11
C LEU A 133 1.24 -2.24 -4.38
N GLY A 134 1.65 -1.05 -3.95
CA GLY A 134 2.89 -0.82 -3.20
C GLY A 134 2.82 -1.26 -1.74
N TYR A 135 1.61 -1.16 -1.14
CA TYR A 135 1.37 -1.37 0.29
C TYR A 135 0.12 -2.22 0.56
N PRO A 136 0.10 -3.51 0.14
CA PRO A 136 -1.13 -4.30 0.07
C PRO A 136 -1.87 -4.47 1.41
N GLU A 137 -1.18 -4.56 2.53
CA GLU A 137 -1.78 -4.66 3.85
C GLU A 137 -1.91 -3.30 4.54
N MET A 138 -0.88 -2.46 4.43
CA MET A 138 -0.84 -1.13 5.05
C MET A 138 -1.90 -0.18 4.48
N SER A 139 -2.28 -0.33 3.21
CA SER A 139 -3.31 0.51 2.56
C SER A 139 -4.67 0.50 3.28
N HIS A 140 -4.96 -0.52 4.09
CA HIS A 140 -6.15 -0.58 4.94
C HIS A 140 -6.10 0.39 6.14
N GLU A 141 -4.90 0.81 6.55
CA GLU A 141 -4.68 1.62 7.74
C GLU A 141 -4.29 3.08 7.42
N PHE A 142 -4.03 3.40 6.15
CA PHE A 142 -3.66 4.74 5.74
C PHE A 142 -4.76 5.76 6.03
N MET A 143 -4.35 6.88 6.61
CA MET A 143 -5.10 8.12 6.75
C MET A 143 -4.40 9.16 5.86
N ILE A 144 -5.03 9.52 4.75
CA ILE A 144 -4.42 10.30 3.67
C ILE A 144 -5.03 11.69 3.67
N GLU A 145 -4.20 12.73 3.77
CA GLU A 145 -4.67 14.10 3.57
C GLU A 145 -5.09 14.32 2.10
N PRO A 146 -6.15 15.08 1.82
CA PRO A 146 -6.58 15.37 0.45
C PRO A 146 -5.47 15.97 -0.42
N GLU A 147 -4.59 16.77 0.16
CA GLU A 147 -3.45 17.42 -0.48
C GLU A 147 -2.46 16.42 -1.07
N TYR A 148 -2.36 15.22 -0.51
CA TYR A 148 -1.52 14.15 -1.03
C TYR A 148 -1.75 13.89 -2.51
N PHE A 149 -3.01 13.83 -2.93
CA PHE A 149 -3.36 13.49 -4.31
C PHE A 149 -2.90 14.57 -5.29
N MET A 150 -2.98 15.83 -4.90
CA MET A 150 -2.49 16.96 -5.69
C MET A 150 -0.95 16.90 -5.82
N PHE A 151 -0.22 16.79 -4.71
CA PHE A 151 1.24 16.76 -4.73
C PHE A 151 1.79 15.51 -5.40
N GLU A 152 1.17 14.35 -5.17
CA GLU A 152 1.57 13.08 -5.80
C GLU A 152 1.33 13.11 -7.32
N ALA A 153 0.21 13.69 -7.80
CA ALA A 153 -0.05 13.87 -9.21
C ALA A 153 1.00 14.77 -9.88
N MET A 154 1.38 15.88 -9.22
CA MET A 154 2.44 16.78 -9.67
C MET A 154 3.79 16.05 -9.74
N ALA A 155 4.18 15.35 -8.66
CA ALA A 155 5.43 14.61 -8.59
C ALA A 155 5.54 13.55 -9.71
N ARG A 156 4.46 12.84 -10.00
CA ARG A 156 4.41 11.86 -11.09
C ARG A 156 4.58 12.50 -12.46
N LYS A 157 3.89 13.62 -12.71
CA LYS A 157 4.02 14.34 -13.98
C LYS A 157 5.44 14.86 -14.18
N VAL A 158 6.08 15.40 -13.14
CA VAL A 158 7.49 15.80 -13.18
C VAL A 158 8.42 14.62 -13.47
N SER A 159 8.17 13.46 -12.86
CA SER A 159 8.99 12.26 -13.08
C SER A 159 8.87 11.72 -14.52
N LEU A 160 7.68 11.82 -15.12
CA LEU A 160 7.45 11.40 -16.51
C LEU A 160 7.92 12.44 -17.52
N TYR A 161 7.79 13.72 -17.18
CA TYR A 161 8.12 14.84 -18.04
C TYR A 161 8.82 15.95 -17.25
N PRO A 162 10.16 15.89 -17.12
CA PRO A 162 10.94 16.83 -16.31
C PRO A 162 10.70 18.33 -16.58
N PRO A 163 10.40 18.80 -17.81
CA PRO A 163 10.08 20.21 -18.04
C PRO A 163 8.87 20.74 -17.26
N MET A 164 7.95 19.86 -16.82
CA MET A 164 6.85 20.24 -15.93
C MET A 164 7.33 20.71 -14.55
N ALA A 165 8.52 20.31 -14.13
CA ALA A 165 9.11 20.77 -12.86
C ALA A 165 9.21 22.29 -12.82
N TYR A 166 9.68 22.91 -13.90
CA TYR A 166 9.77 24.36 -14.00
C TYR A 166 8.39 25.04 -13.86
N LYS A 167 7.39 24.50 -14.56
CA LYS A 167 6.01 25.01 -14.50
C LYS A 167 5.45 24.94 -13.08
N PHE A 168 5.59 23.80 -12.41
CA PHE A 168 5.10 23.64 -11.03
C PHE A 168 5.88 24.49 -10.03
N LEU A 169 7.21 24.61 -10.18
CA LEU A 169 8.02 25.47 -9.31
C LEU A 169 7.59 26.92 -9.40
N LYS A 170 7.45 27.44 -10.62
CA LYS A 170 6.98 28.82 -10.84
C LYS A 170 5.59 29.06 -10.27
N MET A 171 4.72 28.07 -10.33
CA MET A 171 3.38 28.14 -9.74
C MET A 171 3.42 28.17 -8.20
N LEU A 172 4.46 27.56 -7.60
CA LEU A 172 4.66 27.49 -6.14
C LEU A 172 5.52 28.66 -5.61
N GLU A 173 5.97 29.57 -6.47
CA GLU A 173 6.74 30.76 -6.10
C GLU A 173 5.84 32.00 -6.00
N GLY A 174 6.24 32.96 -5.16
CA GLY A 174 5.63 34.29 -5.05
C GLY A 174 4.27 34.33 -4.35
N ASP A 175 3.66 35.51 -4.38
CA ASP A 175 2.42 35.83 -3.63
C ASP A 175 1.19 35.05 -4.12
N SER A 176 1.22 34.50 -5.33
CA SER A 176 0.11 33.75 -5.93
C SER A 176 0.10 32.27 -5.56
N LYS A 177 1.08 31.79 -4.80
CA LYS A 177 1.24 30.37 -4.45
C LYS A 177 -0.02 29.78 -3.83
N ASP A 178 -0.53 30.40 -2.78
CA ASP A 178 -1.65 29.86 -2.01
C ASP A 178 -2.94 29.84 -2.85
N GLU A 179 -3.16 30.87 -3.66
CA GLU A 179 -4.30 30.91 -4.58
C GLU A 179 -4.19 29.84 -5.68
N ASN A 180 -3.01 29.65 -6.26
CA ASN A 180 -2.76 28.61 -7.25
C ASN A 180 -3.03 27.22 -6.67
N LEU A 181 -2.53 26.94 -5.46
CA LEU A 181 -2.78 25.67 -4.77
C LEU A 181 -4.26 25.47 -4.46
N ARG A 182 -4.96 26.54 -4.02
CA ARG A 182 -6.40 26.51 -3.75
C ARG A 182 -7.22 26.16 -4.99
N LEU A 183 -6.89 26.76 -6.13
CA LEU A 183 -7.57 26.47 -7.40
C LEU A 183 -7.38 25.02 -7.85
N ILE A 184 -6.15 24.51 -7.77
CA ILE A 184 -5.86 23.13 -8.15
C ILE A 184 -6.55 22.14 -7.20
N LYS A 185 -6.47 22.41 -5.88
CA LYS A 185 -7.09 21.58 -4.84
C LYS A 185 -8.59 21.43 -5.05
N LYS A 186 -9.30 22.49 -5.43
CA LYS A 186 -10.75 22.47 -5.68
C LYS A 186 -11.16 21.35 -6.63
N GLY A 187 -10.41 21.12 -7.71
CA GLY A 187 -10.69 20.04 -8.66
C GLY A 187 -10.38 18.65 -8.08
N PHE A 188 -9.31 18.50 -7.28
CA PHE A 188 -9.03 17.23 -6.59
C PHE A 188 -10.07 16.93 -5.50
N ASP A 189 -10.55 17.93 -4.75
CA ASP A 189 -11.62 17.75 -3.76
C ASP A 189 -12.93 17.29 -4.44
N ALA A 190 -13.26 17.83 -5.61
CA ALA A 190 -14.39 17.36 -6.40
C ALA A 190 -14.20 15.90 -6.87
N ALA A 191 -13.01 15.56 -7.34
CA ALA A 191 -12.65 14.20 -7.76
C ALA A 191 -12.74 13.20 -6.59
N LEU A 192 -12.27 13.57 -5.40
CA LEU A 192 -12.35 12.75 -4.18
C LEU A 192 -13.80 12.54 -3.74
N LYS A 193 -14.66 13.58 -3.83
CA LYS A 193 -16.10 13.44 -3.58
C LYS A 193 -16.76 12.46 -4.56
N MET A 194 -16.37 12.46 -5.83
CA MET A 194 -16.84 11.46 -6.80
C MET A 194 -16.36 10.05 -6.45
N ALA A 195 -15.08 9.88 -6.10
CA ALA A 195 -14.52 8.60 -5.66
C ALA A 195 -15.22 8.06 -4.40
N ALA A 196 -15.61 8.94 -3.47
CA ALA A 196 -16.38 8.57 -2.29
C ALA A 196 -17.79 8.09 -2.64
N LYS A 197 -18.49 8.79 -3.55
CA LYS A 197 -19.82 8.35 -4.05
C LYS A 197 -19.78 6.97 -4.72
N GLU A 198 -18.69 6.63 -5.39
CA GLU A 198 -18.48 5.32 -6.03
C GLU A 198 -18.04 4.23 -5.04
N GLY A 199 -17.83 4.56 -3.78
CA GLY A 199 -17.39 3.60 -2.76
C GLY A 199 -15.92 3.15 -2.94
N THR A 200 -15.08 4.00 -3.50
CA THR A 200 -13.64 3.78 -3.62
C THR A 200 -12.92 4.20 -2.35
N VAL A 201 -13.30 5.34 -1.80
CA VAL A 201 -12.74 5.92 -0.58
C VAL A 201 -13.85 6.34 0.38
N ALA A 202 -13.49 6.57 1.64
CA ALA A 202 -14.32 7.26 2.62
C ALA A 202 -13.55 8.46 3.18
N GLN A 203 -14.27 9.54 3.50
CA GLN A 203 -13.70 10.68 4.19
C GLN A 203 -14.10 10.61 5.67
N THR A 204 -13.12 10.67 6.57
CA THR A 204 -13.31 10.59 8.02
C THR A 204 -12.31 11.53 8.69
N ASP A 205 -12.80 12.44 9.52
CA ASP A 205 -11.96 13.38 10.31
C ASP A 205 -10.94 14.17 9.46
N GLY A 206 -11.34 14.58 8.27
CA GLY A 206 -10.46 15.31 7.33
C GLY A 206 -9.54 14.42 6.49
N TYR A 207 -9.45 13.13 6.77
CA TYR A 207 -8.61 12.19 6.04
C TYR A 207 -9.41 11.33 5.06
N ILE A 208 -8.73 10.90 4.00
CA ILE A 208 -9.23 9.94 3.02
C ILE A 208 -8.74 8.55 3.40
N LYS A 209 -9.68 7.59 3.50
CA LYS A 209 -9.40 6.16 3.74
C LYS A 209 -9.78 5.35 2.52
N ILE A 210 -8.92 4.41 2.12
CA ILE A 210 -9.20 3.49 1.02
C ILE A 210 -10.15 2.40 1.50
N LEU A 211 -11.26 2.21 0.81
CA LEU A 211 -12.24 1.21 1.22
C LEU A 211 -11.80 -0.22 0.88
N PRO A 212 -12.10 -1.21 1.74
CA PRO A 212 -11.72 -2.61 1.53
C PRO A 212 -12.20 -3.17 0.19
N LYS A 213 -13.36 -2.73 -0.31
CA LYS A 213 -13.90 -3.11 -1.62
C LYS A 213 -12.94 -2.74 -2.75
N HIS A 214 -12.39 -1.52 -2.74
CA HIS A 214 -11.42 -1.06 -3.73
C HIS A 214 -10.10 -1.82 -3.62
N ILE A 215 -9.56 -1.96 -2.39
CA ILE A 215 -8.32 -2.71 -2.14
C ILE A 215 -8.42 -4.14 -2.70
N ASN A 216 -9.52 -4.83 -2.42
CA ASN A 216 -9.74 -6.18 -2.90
C ASN A 216 -9.91 -6.26 -4.42
N ALA A 217 -10.53 -5.24 -5.05
CA ALA A 217 -10.66 -5.16 -6.49
C ALA A 217 -9.30 -4.99 -7.18
N VAL A 218 -8.42 -4.12 -6.65
CA VAL A 218 -7.06 -3.90 -7.15
C VAL A 218 -6.21 -5.17 -6.99
N LYS A 219 -6.23 -5.81 -5.81
CA LYS A 219 -5.52 -7.07 -5.57
C LYS A 219 -5.97 -8.18 -6.55
N ARG A 220 -7.25 -8.27 -6.88
CA ARG A 220 -7.79 -9.22 -7.87
C ARG A 220 -7.33 -8.91 -9.29
N ARG A 221 -7.36 -7.63 -9.71
CA ARG A 221 -6.87 -7.19 -11.03
C ARG A 221 -5.39 -7.54 -11.22
N ARG A 222 -4.55 -7.29 -10.22
CA ARG A 222 -3.13 -7.65 -10.23
C ARG A 222 -2.92 -9.16 -10.43
N ARG A 223 -3.65 -10.01 -9.71
CA ARG A 223 -3.54 -11.47 -9.85
C ARG A 223 -3.88 -11.93 -11.28
N ARG A 224 -4.91 -11.35 -11.88
CA ARG A 224 -5.29 -11.63 -13.29
C ARG A 224 -4.24 -11.14 -14.27
N ALA A 225 -3.74 -9.92 -14.11
CA ALA A 225 -2.69 -9.36 -14.97
C ALA A 225 -1.40 -10.18 -14.92
N LEU A 226 -0.96 -10.62 -13.74
CA LEU A 226 0.21 -11.50 -13.59
C LEU A 226 0.02 -12.87 -14.25
N SER A 227 -1.21 -13.43 -14.24
CA SER A 227 -1.51 -14.68 -14.95
C SER A 227 -1.50 -14.49 -16.48
N LEU A 228 -1.97 -13.34 -16.96
CA LEU A 228 -1.95 -13.00 -18.39
C LEU A 228 -0.52 -12.67 -18.88
N LEU A 229 0.28 -11.97 -18.07
CA LEU A 229 1.67 -11.65 -18.41
C LEU A 229 2.54 -12.90 -18.59
N LYS A 230 2.32 -13.97 -17.82
CA LYS A 230 3.01 -15.25 -18.03
C LYS A 230 2.77 -15.81 -19.44
N ASN A 231 1.58 -15.60 -20.00
CA ASN A 231 1.23 -16.06 -21.35
C ASN A 231 1.69 -15.07 -22.44
N VAL A 232 1.67 -13.76 -22.16
CA VAL A 232 2.07 -12.71 -23.10
C VAL A 232 3.59 -12.66 -23.28
N TRP A 233 4.39 -12.88 -22.22
CA TRP A 233 5.86 -12.95 -22.34
C TRP A 233 6.32 -14.04 -23.31
N ALA A 234 5.66 -15.19 -23.31
CA ALA A 234 5.96 -16.27 -24.25
C ALA A 234 5.65 -15.89 -25.71
N THR A 235 4.68 -15.00 -25.93
CA THR A 235 4.25 -14.53 -27.26
C THR A 235 5.06 -13.32 -27.72
N MET A 236 5.40 -12.38 -26.80
CA MET A 236 6.22 -11.21 -27.11
C MET A 236 7.66 -11.54 -27.50
N LEU A 237 8.25 -12.56 -26.86
CA LEU A 237 9.59 -13.04 -27.24
C LEU A 237 9.65 -13.59 -28.67
N ARG A 238 8.51 -14.01 -29.24
CA ARG A 238 8.46 -14.50 -30.63
C ARG A 238 8.27 -13.43 -31.69
N HIS A 239 7.64 -12.28 -31.36
CA HIS A 239 7.27 -11.24 -32.33
C HIS A 239 7.79 -9.84 -32.03
N GLY A 240 8.40 -9.60 -30.86
CA GLY A 240 8.73 -8.23 -30.38
C GLY A 240 10.01 -7.62 -30.93
N LEU A 241 10.89 -8.39 -31.57
CA LEU A 241 12.21 -7.89 -32.00
C LEU A 241 12.17 -7.06 -33.29
N GLU A 242 11.11 -7.12 -34.08
CA GLU A 242 11.03 -6.40 -35.37
C GLU A 242 10.33 -5.03 -35.28
N VAL A 243 9.46 -4.80 -34.32
CA VAL A 243 8.63 -3.57 -34.22
C VAL A 243 9.28 -2.49 -33.35
N PHE A 244 10.05 -2.88 -32.33
CA PHE A 244 10.67 -1.97 -31.34
C PHE A 244 11.60 -0.90 -31.94
N PRO A 245 12.49 -1.20 -32.95
CA PRO A 245 13.37 -0.17 -33.53
C PRO A 245 12.63 0.91 -34.33
N LYS A 246 11.51 0.56 -34.98
CA LYS A 246 10.71 1.52 -35.76
C LYS A 246 9.94 2.47 -34.84
N MET A 247 9.40 1.96 -33.75
CA MET A 247 8.68 2.75 -32.75
C MET A 247 9.61 3.70 -31.98
N MET A 248 10.84 3.25 -31.63
CA MET A 248 11.84 4.10 -30.99
C MET A 248 12.33 5.24 -31.88
N ARG A 249 12.49 4.99 -33.18
CA ARG A 249 12.91 6.03 -34.15
C ARG A 249 11.85 7.12 -34.29
N SER A 250 10.56 6.76 -34.41
CA SER A 250 9.44 7.70 -34.44
C SER A 250 9.32 8.54 -33.16
N LEU A 251 9.52 7.91 -31.99
CA LEU A 251 9.52 8.62 -30.70
C LEU A 251 10.69 9.61 -30.55
N MET A 252 11.87 9.28 -31.09
CA MET A 252 13.04 10.18 -31.05
C MET A 252 12.89 11.38 -31.99
N ASP A 253 12.28 11.20 -33.14
CA ASP A 253 12.03 12.30 -34.10
C ASP A 253 10.98 13.27 -33.53
N GLU A 254 9.92 12.79 -32.89
CA GLU A 254 8.92 13.62 -32.22
C GLU A 254 9.50 14.29 -30.94
N TYR A 255 10.40 13.62 -30.23
CA TYR A 255 11.06 14.17 -29.04
C TYR A 255 11.95 15.38 -29.37
N GLY A 256 12.66 15.35 -30.51
CA GLY A 256 13.47 16.47 -31.00
C GLY A 256 12.64 17.74 -31.23
N VAL A 257 11.48 17.60 -31.89
CA VAL A 257 10.53 18.70 -32.14
C VAL A 257 9.92 19.25 -30.84
N TYR A 258 9.74 18.37 -29.84
CA TYR A 258 9.19 18.74 -28.53
C TYR A 258 10.20 19.54 -27.69
N VAL A 259 11.48 19.13 -27.71
CA VAL A 259 12.59 19.79 -27.02
C VAL A 259 12.83 21.20 -27.57
N GLU A 260 12.82 21.39 -28.88
CA GLU A 260 12.98 22.70 -29.52
C GLU A 260 11.85 23.70 -29.20
N ARG A 261 10.63 23.19 -28.96
CA ARG A 261 9.44 24.02 -28.69
C ARG A 261 9.28 24.45 -27.25
N PHE A 262 9.76 23.66 -26.29
CA PHE A 262 9.42 23.85 -24.87
C PHE A 262 10.62 24.15 -23.98
N MET A 263 11.84 24.10 -24.49
CA MET A 263 13.04 24.43 -23.72
C MET A 263 13.58 25.81 -24.10
N ASP A 264 13.26 26.78 -23.28
CA ASP A 264 14.08 28.00 -23.21
C ASP A 264 15.48 27.58 -22.70
N PRO A 265 16.58 28.03 -23.36
CA PRO A 265 17.95 27.71 -22.94
C PRO A 265 18.28 28.03 -21.48
N GLU A 266 17.59 29.00 -20.87
CA GLU A 266 17.69 29.27 -19.42
C GLU A 266 17.00 28.22 -18.56
N SER A 267 15.96 27.56 -19.03
CA SER A 267 15.27 26.46 -18.32
C SER A 267 16.16 25.23 -18.19
N LEU A 268 17.05 24.98 -19.16
CA LEU A 268 18.02 23.87 -19.13
C LEU A 268 19.12 24.05 -18.09
N LYS A 269 19.47 25.30 -17.73
CA LYS A 269 20.48 25.61 -16.72
C LYS A 269 19.99 25.41 -15.29
N MET A 270 18.70 25.34 -15.05
CA MET A 270 18.05 25.21 -13.74
C MET A 270 17.64 23.79 -13.37
N ILE A 271 18.02 22.74 -14.11
CA ILE A 271 17.72 21.34 -13.74
C ILE A 271 18.66 20.84 -12.61
N ARG A 272 18.75 21.59 -11.53
CA ARG A 272 18.77 20.97 -10.21
C ARG A 272 17.29 20.90 -9.79
N LEU A 273 16.67 19.74 -10.04
CA LEU A 273 15.36 19.44 -9.46
C LEU A 273 15.49 19.70 -7.96
N PRO A 274 14.77 20.68 -7.39
CA PRO A 274 14.69 20.73 -5.94
C PRO A 274 14.14 19.38 -5.54
N GLU A 275 14.64 18.81 -4.45
CA GLU A 275 14.03 17.63 -3.86
C GLU A 275 12.57 17.99 -3.63
N LEU A 276 11.69 17.48 -4.50
CA LEU A 276 10.25 17.59 -4.28
C LEU A 276 10.02 16.92 -2.93
N GLU A 277 9.48 17.68 -2.00
CA GLU A 277 9.19 17.19 -0.65
C GLU A 277 8.50 15.82 -0.73
N ASP A 278 8.92 14.89 0.13
CA ASP A 278 8.37 13.53 0.14
C ASP A 278 6.84 13.60 0.33
N THR A 279 6.08 13.33 -0.73
CA THR A 279 4.62 13.40 -0.71
C THR A 279 4.01 12.53 0.38
N LYS A 280 4.74 11.51 0.85
CA LYS A 280 4.31 10.59 1.92
C LYS A 280 4.18 11.27 3.30
N ARG A 281 4.63 12.51 3.45
CA ARG A 281 4.35 13.31 4.66
C ARG A 281 2.85 13.54 4.89
N HIS A 282 2.05 13.48 3.82
CA HIS A 282 0.60 13.60 3.84
C HIS A 282 -0.13 12.25 4.01
N ILE A 283 0.59 11.16 4.24
CA ILE A 283 0.05 9.85 4.59
C ILE A 283 0.38 9.58 6.04
N PHE A 284 -0.63 9.27 6.83
CA PHE A 284 -0.49 8.98 8.25
C PHE A 284 -0.91 7.56 8.57
N ILE A 285 -0.32 7.03 9.63
CA ILE A 285 -0.68 5.75 10.24
C ILE A 285 -0.95 5.95 11.73
N PRO A 286 -2.06 5.42 12.27
CA PRO A 286 -2.40 5.58 13.67
C PRO A 286 -1.61 4.62 14.57
N THR A 287 -1.10 5.15 15.68
CA THR A 287 -0.42 4.40 16.76
C THR A 287 -1.08 4.71 18.10
N SER A 288 -0.62 4.12 19.20
CA SER A 288 -1.14 4.46 20.53
C SER A 288 -0.73 5.87 20.98
N LEU A 289 0.35 6.43 20.42
CA LEU A 289 0.82 7.79 20.68
C LEU A 289 0.22 8.83 19.73
N GLY A 290 -0.70 8.45 18.85
CA GLY A 290 -1.34 9.33 17.85
C GLY A 290 -1.00 8.98 16.42
N LEU A 291 -1.22 9.93 15.51
CA LEU A 291 -0.93 9.78 14.08
C LEU A 291 0.56 10.04 13.81
N VAL A 292 1.16 9.15 13.04
CA VAL A 292 2.56 9.24 12.62
C VAL A 292 2.61 9.39 11.10
N ALA A 293 3.33 10.39 10.61
CA ALA A 293 3.52 10.56 9.17
C ALA A 293 4.35 9.39 8.60
N TYR A 294 3.93 8.84 7.46
CA TYR A 294 4.61 7.70 6.83
C TYR A 294 6.04 8.03 6.36
N SER A 295 6.37 9.31 6.23
CA SER A 295 7.70 9.82 5.93
C SER A 295 8.55 10.10 7.18
N GLU A 296 7.98 9.97 8.38
CA GLU A 296 8.69 10.28 9.62
C GLU A 296 9.86 9.33 9.84
N LYS A 297 10.97 9.90 10.31
CA LYS A 297 12.19 9.21 10.67
C LYS A 297 12.39 9.36 12.16
N VAL A 298 12.25 8.26 12.90
CA VAL A 298 12.48 8.21 14.35
C VAL A 298 13.42 7.05 14.64
N THR A 299 14.59 7.35 15.17
CA THR A 299 15.55 6.35 15.65
C THR A 299 15.14 5.85 17.05
N ILE A 300 15.85 4.85 17.56
CA ILE A 300 15.61 4.36 18.93
C ILE A 300 15.96 5.47 19.93
N GLU A 301 17.04 6.20 19.69
CA GLU A 301 17.50 7.32 20.52
C GLU A 301 16.49 8.47 20.52
N ASP A 302 15.95 8.84 19.33
CA ASP A 302 14.90 9.85 19.20
C ASP A 302 13.64 9.47 19.97
N PHE A 303 13.26 8.19 19.89
CA PHE A 303 12.09 7.67 20.61
C PHE A 303 12.29 7.77 22.13
N ILE A 304 13.47 7.35 22.62
CA ILE A 304 13.82 7.44 24.05
C ILE A 304 13.78 8.90 24.49
N GLY A 305 14.43 9.81 23.76
CA GLY A 305 14.44 11.25 24.09
C GLY A 305 13.05 11.89 24.15
N LYS A 306 12.12 11.48 23.26
CA LYS A 306 10.72 11.94 23.29
C LYS A 306 9.92 11.39 24.48
N GLN A 307 10.23 10.16 24.95
CA GLN A 307 9.49 9.52 26.05
C GLN A 307 10.01 9.91 27.43
N ILE A 308 11.26 10.34 27.53
CA ILE A 308 11.97 10.67 28.76
C ILE A 308 12.40 12.12 28.71
N PRO A 309 11.69 13.06 29.36
CA PRO A 309 12.16 14.43 29.51
C PRO A 309 13.50 14.45 30.29
N GLU A 310 14.46 15.24 29.82
CA GLU A 310 15.81 15.37 30.40
C GLU A 310 15.84 15.66 31.91
N SER A 311 14.73 16.21 32.45
CA SER A 311 14.60 16.58 33.88
C SER A 311 14.40 15.42 34.83
N GLN A 312 14.23 14.15 34.39
CA GLN A 312 13.82 13.05 35.28
C GLN A 312 14.85 11.93 35.49
N GLY A 313 16.09 12.08 35.04
CA GLY A 313 17.19 11.14 35.36
C GLY A 313 16.88 9.66 35.09
N SER A 314 16.14 9.37 34.01
CA SER A 314 15.68 8.03 33.67
C SER A 314 16.74 7.28 32.89
N ILE A 315 17.04 6.06 33.28
CA ILE A 315 18.00 5.18 32.61
C ILE A 315 17.23 4.33 31.63
N ALA A 316 17.64 4.36 30.35
CA ALA A 316 17.16 3.44 29.33
C ALA A 316 18.24 2.39 29.06
N GLU A 317 17.94 1.13 29.37
CA GLU A 317 18.80 0.01 29.00
C GLU A 317 18.25 -0.68 27.76
N THR A 318 19.15 -0.93 26.80
CA THR A 318 18.81 -1.65 25.57
C THR A 318 19.46 -3.03 25.61
N GLU A 319 18.65 -4.06 25.67
CA GLU A 319 19.10 -5.45 25.63
C GLU A 319 18.67 -6.12 24.33
N LYS A 320 19.60 -6.78 23.66
CA LYS A 320 19.30 -7.53 22.43
C LYS A 320 18.71 -8.89 22.79
N LEU A 321 17.43 -9.12 22.50
CA LEU A 321 16.74 -10.39 22.76
C LEU A 321 17.11 -11.52 21.78
N GLY A 322 17.88 -11.24 20.74
CA GLY A 322 18.21 -12.21 19.70
C GLY A 322 17.46 -11.95 18.40
N GLY A 323 17.48 -12.91 17.51
CA GLY A 323 16.83 -12.85 16.19
C GLY A 323 17.84 -13.08 15.07
N VAL A 324 17.64 -14.18 14.32
CA VAL A 324 18.47 -14.50 13.15
C VAL A 324 18.07 -13.63 11.95
N LEU A 325 16.79 -13.26 11.89
CA LEU A 325 16.15 -12.59 10.75
C LEU A 325 15.96 -11.09 10.98
N ASN A 326 15.58 -10.70 12.20
CA ASN A 326 15.39 -9.32 12.64
C ASN A 326 16.26 -9.05 13.86
N ALA A 327 16.65 -7.81 14.05
CA ALA A 327 17.18 -7.41 15.34
C ALA A 327 16.00 -7.04 16.26
N VAL A 328 15.84 -7.77 17.35
CA VAL A 328 14.82 -7.51 18.39
C VAL A 328 15.51 -7.03 19.65
N TYR A 329 15.07 -5.90 20.16
CA TYR A 329 15.62 -5.26 21.36
C TYR A 329 14.52 -5.11 22.39
N THR A 330 14.87 -5.23 23.67
CA THR A 330 14.04 -4.77 24.78
C THR A 330 14.59 -3.45 25.29
N LEU A 331 13.75 -2.44 25.36
CA LEU A 331 14.01 -1.19 26.02
C LEU A 331 13.38 -1.24 27.42
N LYS A 332 14.18 -1.04 28.47
CA LYS A 332 13.73 -0.88 29.84
C LYS A 332 13.76 0.61 30.17
N ILE A 333 12.61 1.20 30.36
CA ILE A 333 12.45 2.64 30.64
C ILE A 333 11.95 2.76 32.09
N GLN A 334 12.72 3.41 32.96
CA GLN A 334 12.25 3.78 34.29
C GLN A 334 11.53 5.11 34.26
N LYS A 335 10.22 5.12 34.57
CA LYS A 335 9.40 6.32 34.61
C LYS A 335 8.65 6.35 35.95
N LEU A 336 8.86 7.40 36.74
CA LEU A 336 8.20 7.60 38.06
C LEU A 336 8.31 6.37 38.97
N GLY A 337 9.49 5.73 39.05
CA GLY A 337 9.73 4.55 39.89
C GLY A 337 9.12 3.23 39.36
N LYS A 338 8.49 3.24 38.16
CA LYS A 338 8.00 2.03 37.49
C LYS A 338 8.86 1.70 36.27
N GLU A 339 9.25 0.43 36.18
CA GLU A 339 9.91 -0.10 35.01
C GLU A 339 8.87 -0.43 33.94
N GLN A 340 9.01 0.16 32.75
CA GLN A 340 8.24 -0.18 31.55
C GLN A 340 9.15 -0.85 30.54
N LYS A 341 8.75 -2.04 30.07
CA LYS A 341 9.45 -2.78 29.01
C LYS A 341 8.76 -2.58 27.68
N ILE A 342 9.54 -2.26 26.66
CA ILE A 342 9.09 -2.06 25.28
C ILE A 342 9.93 -2.96 24.37
N VAL A 343 9.29 -3.65 23.43
CA VAL A 343 9.98 -4.41 22.40
C VAL A 343 10.15 -3.54 21.16
N VAL A 344 11.37 -3.45 20.66
CA VAL A 344 11.69 -2.80 19.38
C VAL A 344 12.12 -3.83 18.36
N LYS A 345 11.38 -3.92 17.26
CA LYS A 345 11.71 -4.77 16.10
C LYS A 345 12.30 -3.92 15.00
N SER A 346 13.51 -4.28 14.52
CA SER A 346 14.18 -3.68 13.38
C SER A 346 14.15 -4.64 12.19
N PHE A 347 13.48 -4.23 11.11
CA PHE A 347 13.22 -5.08 9.93
C PHE A 347 14.31 -4.87 8.87
N LYS A 348 15.27 -5.79 8.80
CA LYS A 348 16.34 -5.78 7.79
C LYS A 348 15.91 -6.50 6.53
N ASP A 349 16.42 -6.07 5.38
CA ASP A 349 16.20 -6.81 4.12
C ASP A 349 17.01 -8.12 4.14
N TRP A 350 16.40 -9.21 3.71
CA TRP A 350 17.06 -10.51 3.66
C TRP A 350 17.79 -10.68 2.33
N TYR A 351 18.91 -9.98 2.16
CA TYR A 351 19.79 -10.16 1.02
C TYR A 351 20.94 -11.08 1.39
N GLY A 352 20.97 -12.31 0.84
CA GLY A 352 22.11 -13.21 0.99
C GLY A 352 21.82 -14.66 0.68
N TRP A 353 22.86 -15.39 0.22
CA TRP A 353 22.85 -16.81 -0.12
C TRP A 353 22.37 -17.74 1.01
N LYS A 354 22.42 -17.27 2.27
CA LYS A 354 21.98 -18.05 3.45
C LYS A 354 20.49 -18.39 3.43
N TRP A 355 19.66 -17.65 2.68
CA TRP A 355 18.19 -17.80 2.62
C TRP A 355 17.73 -18.51 1.36
N PHE A 356 18.63 -18.68 0.38
CA PHE A 356 18.34 -19.33 -0.89
C PHE A 356 17.84 -20.77 -0.72
N PRO A 357 18.41 -21.62 0.17
CA PRO A 357 17.90 -22.96 0.40
C PRO A 357 16.49 -23.00 0.95
N LEU A 358 16.14 -22.10 1.91
CA LEU A 358 14.82 -22.02 2.51
C LEU A 358 13.77 -21.51 1.52
N ALA A 359 14.12 -20.51 0.71
CA ALA A 359 13.27 -19.99 -0.36
C ALA A 359 13.03 -21.03 -1.45
N LEU A 360 14.08 -21.78 -1.86
CA LEU A 360 13.98 -22.87 -2.83
C LEU A 360 13.11 -24.02 -2.31
N TRP A 361 13.21 -24.33 -1.01
CA TRP A 361 12.46 -25.41 -0.38
C TRP A 361 10.97 -25.09 -0.22
N ALA A 362 10.65 -23.80 -0.04
CA ALA A 362 9.29 -23.30 0.02
C ALA A 362 8.65 -23.05 -1.36
N ILE A 363 9.41 -23.22 -2.46
CA ILE A 363 8.88 -23.05 -3.82
C ILE A 363 7.68 -23.96 -4.04
N GLY A 364 6.54 -23.35 -4.38
CA GLY A 364 5.29 -24.07 -4.63
C GLY A 364 4.41 -24.27 -3.41
N THR A 365 4.89 -23.97 -2.18
CA THR A 365 4.08 -24.08 -0.96
C THR A 365 3.59 -22.72 -0.48
N ARG A 366 4.50 -21.75 -0.31
CA ARG A 366 4.18 -20.38 0.14
C ARG A 366 5.27 -19.38 -0.27
N GLY A 367 4.86 -18.13 -0.57
CA GLY A 367 5.77 -17.00 -0.77
C GLY A 367 6.01 -16.24 0.53
N PHE A 368 7.23 -16.27 1.05
CA PHE A 368 7.63 -15.47 2.21
C PHE A 368 7.95 -14.03 1.80
N SER A 369 7.62 -13.07 2.68
CA SER A 369 8.02 -11.68 2.51
C SER A 369 9.48 -11.51 2.92
N VAL A 370 10.33 -11.15 1.94
CA VAL A 370 11.79 -11.04 2.12
C VAL A 370 12.21 -9.61 2.46
N ARG A 371 11.49 -8.60 1.92
CA ARG A 371 11.83 -7.19 2.11
C ARG A 371 11.44 -6.72 3.50
N GLY A 372 12.37 -6.11 4.24
CA GLY A 372 12.12 -5.60 5.59
C GLY A 372 10.94 -4.62 5.66
N LYS A 373 10.83 -3.72 4.67
CA LYS A 373 9.69 -2.80 4.56
C LYS A 373 8.34 -3.54 4.46
N SER A 374 8.24 -4.56 3.62
CA SER A 374 6.99 -5.32 3.45
C SER A 374 6.63 -6.14 4.71
N ARG A 375 7.62 -6.60 5.46
CA ARG A 375 7.43 -7.30 6.75
C ARG A 375 6.94 -6.35 7.83
N LEU A 376 7.55 -5.15 7.95
CA LEU A 376 7.07 -4.10 8.85
C LEU A 376 5.62 -3.75 8.55
N GLU A 377 5.26 -3.57 7.28
CA GLU A 377 3.90 -3.22 6.86
C GLU A 377 2.87 -4.30 7.25
N ARG A 378 3.23 -5.57 7.06
CA ARG A 378 2.38 -6.70 7.48
C ARG A 378 2.23 -6.76 8.99
N GLU A 379 3.35 -6.74 9.73
CA GLU A 379 3.35 -6.72 11.19
C GLU A 379 2.43 -5.63 11.73
N TYR A 380 2.60 -4.39 11.25
CA TYR A 380 1.80 -3.27 11.68
C TYR A 380 0.30 -3.45 11.32
N ALA A 381 0.00 -3.70 10.05
CA ALA A 381 -1.39 -3.68 9.58
C ALA A 381 -2.22 -4.86 10.11
N ILE A 382 -1.61 -6.05 10.24
CA ILE A 382 -2.30 -7.22 10.77
C ILE A 382 -2.43 -7.12 12.29
N ASN A 383 -1.41 -6.65 13.00
CA ASN A 383 -1.49 -6.42 14.43
C ASN A 383 -2.66 -5.49 14.76
N ARG A 384 -2.73 -4.32 14.11
CA ARG A 384 -3.84 -3.38 14.32
C ARG A 384 -5.21 -3.98 13.99
N TYR A 385 -5.29 -4.74 12.92
CA TYR A 385 -6.54 -5.39 12.53
C TYR A 385 -6.99 -6.42 13.57
N LEU A 386 -6.08 -7.26 14.05
CA LEU A 386 -6.36 -8.26 15.07
C LEU A 386 -6.71 -7.63 16.41
N SER A 387 -5.96 -6.60 16.84
CA SER A 387 -6.23 -5.85 18.08
C SER A 387 -7.61 -5.21 18.07
N LYS A 388 -8.00 -4.54 16.97
CA LYS A 388 -9.34 -3.95 16.79
C LYS A 388 -10.49 -4.97 16.86
N ASN A 389 -10.20 -6.24 16.55
CA ASN A 389 -11.17 -7.33 16.58
C ASN A 389 -11.05 -8.21 17.85
N GLY A 390 -10.40 -7.71 18.89
CA GLY A 390 -10.33 -8.36 20.20
C GLY A 390 -9.39 -9.57 20.30
N CYS A 391 -8.47 -9.75 19.36
CA CYS A 391 -7.41 -10.74 19.48
C CYS A 391 -6.25 -10.18 20.32
N ASN A 392 -5.62 -11.05 21.13
CA ASN A 392 -4.49 -10.66 21.96
C ASN A 392 -3.22 -10.59 21.12
N VAL A 393 -2.79 -9.39 20.79
CA VAL A 393 -1.54 -9.06 20.12
C VAL A 393 -0.91 -7.86 20.81
N PRO A 394 0.42 -7.71 20.81
CA PRO A 394 1.08 -6.60 21.49
C PRO A 394 0.57 -5.23 21.02
N LEU A 395 0.36 -4.30 21.94
CA LEU A 395 -0.03 -2.93 21.62
C LEU A 395 1.08 -2.25 20.80
N LEU A 396 0.71 -1.66 19.66
CA LEU A 396 1.64 -0.87 18.83
C LEU A 396 1.80 0.53 19.43
N ILE A 397 2.96 0.79 20.01
CA ILE A 397 3.27 2.05 20.67
C ILE A 397 3.65 3.10 19.64
N HIS A 398 4.63 2.79 18.78
CA HIS A 398 5.09 3.69 17.73
C HIS A 398 5.63 2.91 16.52
N VAL A 399 5.70 3.56 15.37
CA VAL A 399 6.27 3.01 14.14
C VAL A 399 7.12 4.06 13.44
N SER A 400 8.31 3.67 12.99
CA SER A 400 9.18 4.49 12.15
C SER A 400 9.37 3.79 10.78
N PRO A 401 8.55 4.13 9.77
CA PRO A 401 8.61 3.43 8.47
C PRO A 401 9.92 3.63 7.73
N LYS A 402 10.55 4.79 7.86
CA LYS A 402 11.85 5.12 7.24
C LYS A 402 12.99 4.30 7.85
N GLU A 403 13.02 4.17 9.19
CA GLU A 403 14.02 3.39 9.91
C GLU A 403 13.67 1.90 9.98
N LYS A 404 12.48 1.51 9.48
CA LYS A 404 11.94 0.15 9.54
C LYS A 404 11.88 -0.39 10.97
N LEU A 405 11.42 0.45 11.92
CA LEU A 405 11.27 0.11 13.33
C LEU A 405 9.80 0.03 13.73
N ILE A 406 9.48 -0.94 14.59
CA ILE A 406 8.21 -1.01 15.33
C ILE A 406 8.53 -1.06 16.82
N PHE A 407 7.85 -0.20 17.58
CA PHE A 407 7.88 -0.18 19.05
C PHE A 407 6.56 -0.73 19.55
N GLN A 408 6.61 -1.79 20.34
CA GLN A 408 5.41 -2.49 20.83
C GLN A 408 5.54 -2.91 22.28
N GLU A 409 4.41 -3.19 22.90
CA GLU A 409 4.31 -3.70 24.26
C GLU A 409 5.15 -4.98 24.42
N TYR A 410 5.81 -5.09 25.56
CA TYR A 410 6.43 -6.34 26.00
C TYR A 410 5.38 -7.21 26.67
N ILE A 411 5.19 -8.43 26.19
CA ILE A 411 4.23 -9.37 26.76
C ILE A 411 4.94 -10.25 27.80
N GLU A 412 4.54 -10.13 29.05
CA GLU A 412 5.02 -10.99 30.12
C GLU A 412 4.28 -12.34 30.11
N GLY A 413 5.03 -13.42 30.01
CA GLY A 413 4.45 -14.76 29.96
C GLY A 413 5.45 -15.82 29.60
N GLU A 414 4.97 -17.05 29.49
CA GLU A 414 5.76 -18.20 29.10
C GLU A 414 5.56 -18.51 27.61
N ASN A 415 6.65 -18.74 26.89
CA ASN A 415 6.61 -19.15 25.49
C ASN A 415 5.99 -20.57 25.38
N LEU A 416 5.08 -20.74 24.40
CA LEU A 416 4.39 -22.01 24.18
C LEU A 416 5.36 -23.17 23.93
N THR A 417 6.54 -22.91 23.39
CA THR A 417 7.61 -23.91 23.21
C THR A 417 7.99 -24.60 24.53
N ASN A 418 8.12 -23.85 25.61
CA ASN A 418 8.50 -24.40 26.91
C ASN A 418 7.37 -25.26 27.47
N LEU A 419 6.12 -24.84 27.30
CA LEU A 419 4.94 -25.63 27.66
C LEU A 419 4.90 -26.96 26.91
N ILE A 420 5.11 -26.93 25.58
CA ILE A 420 5.14 -28.13 24.74
C ILE A 420 6.27 -29.06 25.16
N LYS A 421 7.47 -28.54 25.42
CA LYS A 421 8.58 -29.38 25.93
C LYS A 421 8.22 -30.06 27.25
N ARG A 422 7.56 -29.36 28.18
CA ARG A 422 7.09 -29.98 29.45
C ARG A 422 6.06 -31.08 29.19
N ILE A 423 5.10 -30.87 28.29
CA ILE A 423 4.11 -31.89 27.89
C ILE A 423 4.82 -33.13 27.38
N TYR A 424 5.77 -33.00 26.46
CA TYR A 424 6.47 -34.15 25.87
C TYR A 424 7.47 -34.83 26.82
N SER A 425 7.93 -34.14 27.85
CA SER A 425 8.79 -34.70 28.90
C SER A 425 8.01 -35.37 30.02
N SER A 426 6.69 -35.14 30.08
CA SER A 426 5.82 -35.77 31.11
C SER A 426 5.54 -37.24 30.78
N LYS A 427 5.45 -38.08 31.81
CA LYS A 427 5.03 -39.47 31.65
C LYS A 427 3.52 -39.64 31.51
N HIS A 428 2.76 -38.68 31.97
CA HIS A 428 1.29 -38.67 31.97
C HIS A 428 0.75 -37.37 31.38
N GLU A 429 -0.45 -37.44 30.83
CA GLU A 429 -1.16 -36.29 30.35
C GLU A 429 -1.52 -35.35 31.51
N ASP A 430 -1.16 -34.08 31.40
CA ASP A 430 -1.57 -33.02 32.32
C ASP A 430 -2.77 -32.27 31.72
N PRO A 431 -3.98 -32.41 32.30
CA PRO A 431 -5.18 -31.75 31.79
C PRO A 431 -5.08 -30.22 31.76
N LYS A 432 -4.27 -29.61 32.65
CA LYS A 432 -4.05 -28.15 32.64
C LYS A 432 -3.26 -27.73 31.39
N LEU A 433 -2.18 -28.46 31.09
CA LEU A 433 -1.33 -28.17 29.95
C LEU A 433 -2.04 -28.45 28.60
N THR A 434 -2.76 -29.59 28.51
CA THR A 434 -3.58 -29.89 27.31
C THR A 434 -4.73 -28.91 27.15
N GLY A 435 -5.31 -28.40 28.24
CA GLY A 435 -6.29 -27.31 28.24
C GLY A 435 -5.74 -26.00 27.66
N ILE A 436 -4.45 -25.69 27.87
CA ILE A 436 -3.79 -24.54 27.23
C ILE A 436 -3.71 -24.76 25.72
N ILE A 437 -3.30 -25.96 25.28
CA ILE A 437 -3.22 -26.30 23.85
C ILE A 437 -4.60 -26.17 23.18
N LYS A 438 -5.67 -26.61 23.83
CA LYS A 438 -7.05 -26.44 23.36
C LYS A 438 -7.39 -24.96 23.18
N ARG A 439 -7.03 -24.09 24.14
CA ARG A 439 -7.25 -22.63 24.01
C ARG A 439 -6.44 -22.02 22.87
N VAL A 440 -5.20 -22.46 22.66
CA VAL A 440 -4.40 -22.00 21.49
C VAL A 440 -5.13 -22.31 20.19
N GLY A 441 -5.69 -23.53 20.05
CA GLY A 441 -6.52 -23.87 18.90
C GLY A 441 -7.72 -22.94 18.74
N SER A 442 -8.41 -22.62 19.83
CA SER A 442 -9.56 -21.72 19.83
C SER A 442 -9.19 -20.29 19.40
N GLU A 443 -8.08 -19.74 19.88
CA GLU A 443 -7.65 -18.39 19.50
C GLU A 443 -7.20 -18.33 18.03
N ILE A 444 -6.53 -19.37 17.51
CA ILE A 444 -6.20 -19.46 16.08
C ILE A 444 -7.48 -19.53 15.23
N ALA A 445 -8.52 -20.23 15.68
CA ALA A 445 -9.80 -20.29 14.98
C ALA A 445 -10.46 -18.89 14.88
N LYS A 446 -10.41 -18.09 15.95
CA LYS A 446 -10.91 -16.71 15.94
C LYS A 446 -10.17 -15.86 14.91
N ILE A 447 -8.83 -15.93 14.86
CA ILE A 447 -8.01 -15.22 13.87
C ILE A 447 -8.37 -15.66 12.45
N HIS A 448 -8.54 -16.97 12.23
CA HIS A 448 -8.96 -17.51 10.94
C HIS A 448 -10.38 -17.08 10.55
N GLY A 449 -11.29 -16.92 11.52
CA GLY A 449 -12.62 -16.35 11.32
C GLY A 449 -12.58 -14.92 10.77
N LEU A 450 -11.57 -14.14 11.11
CA LEU A 450 -11.30 -12.82 10.56
C LEU A 450 -10.64 -12.84 9.16
N ASN A 451 -10.55 -14.03 8.55
CA ASN A 451 -9.90 -14.25 7.25
C ASN A 451 -8.41 -13.84 7.22
N VAL A 452 -7.70 -14.04 8.33
CA VAL A 452 -6.26 -13.82 8.45
C VAL A 452 -5.56 -15.18 8.57
N ALA A 453 -4.43 -15.35 7.90
CA ALA A 453 -3.46 -16.40 8.16
C ALA A 453 -2.21 -15.79 8.82
N LEU A 454 -1.70 -16.43 9.90
CA LEU A 454 -0.56 -15.96 10.67
C LEU A 454 0.76 -16.10 9.91
N GLY A 455 0.91 -17.24 9.24
CA GLY A 455 1.98 -17.45 8.30
C GLY A 455 3.34 -17.82 8.86
N ASP A 456 3.58 -17.58 10.11
CA ASP A 456 4.69 -18.09 10.91
C ASP A 456 4.15 -18.48 12.28
N CYS A 457 3.20 -19.45 12.27
CA CYS A 457 2.45 -19.89 13.43
C CYS A 457 3.25 -20.97 14.22
N LYS A 458 4.47 -20.62 14.60
CA LYS A 458 5.33 -21.49 15.45
C LYS A 458 5.01 -21.32 16.92
N PRO A 459 5.28 -22.36 17.75
CA PRO A 459 5.15 -22.24 19.20
C PRO A 459 5.97 -21.09 19.80
N GLU A 460 7.11 -20.74 19.19
CA GLU A 460 7.97 -19.63 19.60
C GLU A 460 7.29 -18.27 19.49
N ASN A 461 6.31 -18.12 18.60
CA ASN A 461 5.57 -16.88 18.34
C ASN A 461 4.26 -16.80 19.13
N ILE A 462 4.06 -17.70 20.11
CA ILE A 462 2.88 -17.74 20.97
C ILE A 462 3.31 -17.65 22.42
N ILE A 463 2.77 -16.68 23.16
CA ILE A 463 3.05 -16.47 24.58
C ILE A 463 1.78 -16.73 25.38
N VAL A 464 1.91 -17.51 26.44
CA VAL A 464 0.87 -17.71 27.45
C VAL A 464 1.12 -16.73 28.58
N GLY A 465 0.30 -15.71 28.68
CA GLY A 465 0.41 -14.68 29.69
C GLY A 465 0.16 -15.22 31.10
N GLN A 466 0.61 -14.49 32.12
CA GLN A 466 0.38 -14.85 33.54
C GLN A 466 -1.11 -14.96 33.88
N ASP A 467 -1.95 -14.20 33.21
CA ASP A 467 -3.42 -14.24 33.27
C ASP A 467 -4.06 -15.39 32.49
N GLY A 468 -3.24 -16.22 31.86
CA GLY A 468 -3.66 -17.34 31.01
C GLY A 468 -4.16 -16.95 29.62
N ARG A 469 -4.12 -15.69 29.20
CA ARG A 469 -4.42 -15.27 27.83
C ARG A 469 -3.36 -15.78 26.87
N ILE A 470 -3.79 -16.11 25.65
CA ILE A 470 -2.89 -16.53 24.57
C ILE A 470 -2.59 -15.31 23.70
N TRP A 471 -1.33 -14.96 23.57
CA TRP A 471 -0.83 -13.83 22.82
C TRP A 471 -0.07 -14.28 21.58
N PHE A 472 -0.33 -13.62 20.45
CA PHE A 472 0.39 -13.86 19.20
C PHE A 472 1.35 -12.71 18.93
N VAL A 473 2.63 -13.07 18.80
CA VAL A 473 3.72 -12.14 18.48
C VAL A 473 4.31 -12.50 17.13
N ASP A 474 5.02 -11.54 16.52
CA ASP A 474 5.71 -11.76 15.23
C ASP A 474 4.77 -12.04 14.05
N LEU A 475 3.98 -11.03 13.70
CA LEU A 475 2.98 -11.09 12.62
C LEU A 475 3.53 -10.66 11.24
N GLU A 476 4.86 -10.60 11.06
CA GLU A 476 5.50 -10.11 9.84
C GLU A 476 5.23 -10.93 8.58
N GLN A 477 4.82 -12.18 8.75
CA GLN A 477 4.40 -13.08 7.66
C GLN A 477 2.88 -13.22 7.55
N ALA A 478 2.13 -12.57 8.44
CA ALA A 478 0.68 -12.66 8.43
C ALA A 478 0.05 -11.87 7.26
N GLU A 479 -1.08 -12.36 6.76
CA GLU A 479 -1.79 -11.72 5.64
C GLU A 479 -3.29 -12.01 5.65
N ARG A 480 -4.09 -11.06 5.15
CA ARG A 480 -5.53 -11.27 4.92
C ARG A 480 -5.75 -12.20 3.73
N GLY A 481 -6.57 -13.23 3.91
CA GLY A 481 -6.89 -14.22 2.86
C GLY A 481 -5.75 -15.20 2.56
N GLY A 482 -4.79 -15.37 3.45
CA GLY A 482 -3.69 -16.31 3.34
C GLY A 482 -4.07 -17.77 3.56
N ASP A 483 -3.10 -18.66 3.50
CA ASP A 483 -3.29 -20.12 3.65
C ASP A 483 -3.41 -20.52 5.13
N GLN A 484 -4.62 -20.50 5.67
CA GLN A 484 -4.93 -20.88 7.05
C GLN A 484 -4.57 -22.34 7.39
N ALA A 485 -4.56 -23.23 6.41
CA ALA A 485 -4.16 -24.62 6.64
C ALA A 485 -2.64 -24.76 6.87
N TRP A 486 -1.85 -23.81 6.34
CA TRP A 486 -0.43 -23.70 6.65
C TRP A 486 -0.22 -23.49 8.15
N ASP A 487 -0.94 -22.55 8.77
CA ASP A 487 -0.80 -22.24 10.21
C ASP A 487 -1.05 -23.45 11.08
N LEU A 488 -2.10 -24.25 10.75
CA LEU A 488 -2.40 -25.50 11.46
C LEU A 488 -1.30 -26.55 11.25
N ALA A 489 -0.81 -26.69 10.03
CA ALA A 489 0.27 -27.61 9.73
C ALA A 489 1.56 -27.21 10.47
N GLU A 490 1.88 -25.93 10.45
CA GLU A 490 3.10 -25.39 11.07
C GLU A 490 3.08 -25.60 12.58
N ILE A 491 2.03 -25.18 13.29
CA ILE A 491 1.98 -25.36 14.74
C ILE A 491 2.01 -26.82 15.16
N LEU A 492 1.30 -27.70 14.47
CA LEU A 492 1.22 -29.12 14.83
C LEU A 492 2.53 -29.84 14.53
N TYR A 493 3.04 -29.74 13.30
CA TYR A 493 4.26 -30.45 12.92
C TYR A 493 5.51 -29.86 13.58
N TYR A 494 5.57 -28.52 13.71
CA TYR A 494 6.69 -27.88 14.38
C TYR A 494 6.73 -28.18 15.87
N SER A 495 5.56 -28.29 16.53
CA SER A 495 5.47 -28.79 17.90
C SER A 495 5.97 -30.24 18.01
N GLY A 496 5.68 -31.07 17.01
CA GLY A 496 6.12 -32.47 16.96
C GLY A 496 7.63 -32.66 16.95
N ARG A 497 8.44 -31.64 16.62
CA ARG A 497 9.90 -31.70 16.69
C ARG A 497 10.45 -31.92 18.11
N TYR A 498 9.67 -31.55 19.13
CA TYR A 498 10.03 -31.73 20.54
C TYR A 498 9.61 -33.09 21.09
N ALA A 499 8.84 -33.88 20.33
CA ALA A 499 8.40 -35.21 20.73
C ALA A 499 9.54 -36.21 20.60
N LEU A 500 9.79 -36.95 21.67
CA LEU A 500 10.68 -38.10 21.65
C LEU A 500 10.01 -39.31 20.98
N LEU A 501 10.77 -40.32 20.58
CA LEU A 501 10.26 -41.53 19.95
C LEU A 501 9.16 -42.27 20.77
N SER A 502 9.21 -42.12 22.10
CA SER A 502 8.25 -42.67 23.05
C SER A 502 6.97 -41.83 23.26
N SER A 503 6.87 -40.65 22.62
CA SER A 503 5.82 -39.67 22.91
C SER A 503 4.60 -39.75 21.96
N ILE A 504 4.29 -40.95 21.41
CA ILE A 504 3.19 -41.12 20.44
C ILE A 504 1.83 -40.75 21.05
N GLU A 505 1.55 -41.23 22.28
CA GLU A 505 0.28 -40.93 22.97
C GLU A 505 0.15 -39.43 23.28
N MET A 506 1.23 -38.81 23.75
CA MET A 506 1.25 -37.40 24.05
C MET A 506 1.09 -36.54 22.78
N THR A 507 1.72 -36.95 21.65
CA THR A 507 1.50 -36.31 20.36
C THR A 507 0.04 -36.37 19.93
N ARG A 508 -0.60 -37.54 20.16
CA ARG A 508 -2.02 -37.75 19.88
C ARG A 508 -2.89 -36.81 20.77
N ALA A 509 -2.61 -36.76 22.06
CA ALA A 509 -3.34 -35.92 23.02
C ALA A 509 -3.23 -34.42 22.65
N VAL A 510 -2.00 -33.93 22.43
CA VAL A 510 -1.75 -32.53 21.99
C VAL A 510 -2.46 -32.20 20.70
N THR A 511 -2.34 -33.07 19.68
CA THR A 511 -2.99 -32.85 18.38
C THR A 511 -4.51 -32.82 18.52
N LYS A 512 -5.07 -33.76 19.30
CA LYS A 512 -6.52 -33.88 19.55
C LYS A 512 -7.04 -32.62 20.27
N ALA A 513 -6.41 -32.22 21.37
CA ALA A 513 -6.79 -31.03 22.13
C ALA A 513 -6.76 -29.76 21.27
N PHE A 514 -5.72 -29.59 20.47
CA PHE A 514 -5.61 -28.45 19.55
C PHE A 514 -6.75 -28.42 18.54
N ILE A 515 -6.99 -29.53 17.84
CA ILE A 515 -8.04 -29.61 16.81
C ILE A 515 -9.44 -29.43 17.42
N GLU A 516 -9.69 -29.97 18.61
CA GLU A 516 -10.95 -29.77 19.33
C GLU A 516 -11.18 -28.30 19.62
N GLY A 517 -10.21 -27.62 20.22
CA GLY A 517 -10.30 -26.19 20.47
C GLY A 517 -10.52 -25.37 19.21
N TYR A 518 -9.81 -25.72 18.14
CA TYR A 518 -9.96 -25.05 16.84
C TYR A 518 -11.38 -25.21 16.26
N LEU A 519 -11.93 -26.44 16.25
CA LEU A 519 -13.23 -26.71 15.68
C LEU A 519 -14.38 -26.16 16.55
N GLU A 520 -14.31 -26.30 17.87
CA GLU A 520 -15.31 -25.77 18.81
C GLU A 520 -15.42 -24.25 18.71
N ALA A 521 -14.34 -23.54 18.43
CA ALA A 521 -14.33 -22.09 18.20
C ALA A 521 -14.71 -21.66 16.79
N GLY A 522 -15.26 -22.57 15.95
CA GLY A 522 -15.72 -22.27 14.58
C GLY A 522 -14.66 -22.37 13.51
N GLY A 523 -13.52 -22.98 13.81
CA GLY A 523 -12.48 -23.25 12.81
C GLY A 523 -12.96 -24.21 11.72
N LYS A 524 -12.51 -24.00 10.48
CA LYS A 524 -12.98 -24.75 9.31
C LYS A 524 -12.36 -26.14 9.26
N ILE A 525 -13.17 -27.19 9.29
CA ILE A 525 -12.74 -28.60 9.15
C ILE A 525 -11.92 -28.84 7.87
N VAL A 526 -12.18 -28.07 6.80
CA VAL A 526 -11.42 -28.16 5.54
C VAL A 526 -9.94 -27.79 5.75
N ASN A 527 -9.62 -26.84 6.65
CA ASN A 527 -8.24 -26.49 6.97
C ASN A 527 -7.54 -27.62 7.71
N VAL A 528 -8.23 -28.27 8.67
CA VAL A 528 -7.71 -29.47 9.36
C VAL A 528 -7.44 -30.59 8.36
N ARG A 529 -8.35 -30.82 7.41
CA ARG A 529 -8.15 -31.80 6.34
C ARG A 529 -6.89 -31.58 5.53
N LYS A 530 -6.63 -30.33 5.17
CA LYS A 530 -5.46 -29.98 4.35
C LYS A 530 -4.13 -30.23 5.05
N VAL A 531 -4.08 -30.25 6.39
CA VAL A 531 -2.85 -30.52 7.16
C VAL A 531 -2.17 -31.82 6.70
N LYS A 532 -2.93 -32.87 6.42
CA LYS A 532 -2.40 -34.14 5.93
C LYS A 532 -1.96 -34.16 4.45
N SER A 533 -2.08 -33.03 3.74
CA SER A 533 -1.66 -32.94 2.34
C SER A 533 -0.14 -33.14 2.21
N PRO A 534 0.31 -33.89 1.20
CA PRO A 534 1.75 -34.05 0.91
C PRO A 534 2.50 -32.73 0.79
N LYS A 535 1.81 -31.67 0.35
CA LYS A 535 2.32 -30.32 0.25
C LYS A 535 2.92 -29.83 1.57
N TYR A 536 2.23 -30.02 2.70
CA TYR A 536 2.70 -29.57 4.02
C TYR A 536 3.63 -30.60 4.67
N ILE A 537 3.27 -31.89 4.62
CA ILE A 537 4.10 -32.96 5.19
C ILE A 537 5.52 -32.91 4.64
N LYS A 538 5.69 -32.69 3.33
CA LYS A 538 7.01 -32.55 2.70
C LYS A 538 7.86 -31.43 3.33
N VAL A 539 7.26 -30.29 3.61
CA VAL A 539 7.97 -29.15 4.20
C VAL A 539 8.40 -29.46 5.63
N PHE A 540 7.51 -30.04 6.43
CA PHE A 540 7.76 -30.28 7.85
C PHE A 540 8.46 -31.62 8.15
N SER A 541 8.62 -32.49 7.17
CA SER A 541 9.34 -33.76 7.33
C SER A 541 10.82 -33.63 7.72
N PHE A 542 11.37 -32.43 7.48
CA PHE A 542 12.73 -32.12 7.94
C PHE A 542 12.81 -31.84 9.45
N PHE A 543 11.72 -31.40 10.06
CA PHE A 543 11.69 -30.94 11.45
C PHE A 543 11.16 -32.01 12.43
N ALA A 544 10.29 -32.91 11.97
CA ALA A 544 9.67 -33.92 12.82
C ALA A 544 9.90 -35.31 12.25
N SER A 545 10.06 -36.32 13.13
CA SER A 545 10.28 -37.71 12.71
C SER A 545 9.06 -38.29 12.02
N PRO A 546 9.25 -39.28 11.09
CA PRO A 546 8.17 -39.81 10.26
C PRO A 546 6.98 -40.38 11.04
N HIS A 547 7.21 -41.03 12.20
CA HIS A 547 6.13 -41.57 13.03
C HIS A 547 5.29 -40.47 13.69
N ILE A 548 5.90 -39.32 14.09
CA ILE A 548 5.19 -38.17 14.64
C ILE A 548 4.34 -37.50 13.54
N LEU A 549 4.91 -37.34 12.34
CA LEU A 549 4.16 -36.85 11.17
C LEU A 549 2.95 -37.74 10.88
N TYR A 550 3.12 -39.08 10.95
CA TYR A 550 2.04 -40.01 10.76
C TYR A 550 0.95 -39.88 11.82
N VAL A 551 1.31 -39.80 13.11
CA VAL A 551 0.33 -39.64 14.21
C VAL A 551 -0.50 -38.37 14.02
N ILE A 552 0.15 -37.19 13.79
CA ILE A 552 -0.53 -35.92 13.57
C ILE A 552 -1.47 -36.02 12.34
N SER A 553 -0.96 -36.53 11.23
CA SER A 553 -1.73 -36.69 9.98
C SER A 553 -2.96 -37.62 10.17
N ASN A 554 -2.80 -38.70 10.95
CA ASN A 554 -3.87 -39.66 11.24
C ASN A 554 -4.96 -39.04 12.11
N VAL A 555 -4.60 -38.33 13.19
CA VAL A 555 -5.57 -37.61 14.04
C VAL A 555 -6.35 -36.57 13.24
N CYS A 556 -5.67 -35.78 12.38
CA CYS A 556 -6.33 -34.85 11.45
C CYS A 556 -7.28 -35.58 10.47
N GLY A 557 -7.03 -36.87 10.17
CA GLY A 557 -7.86 -37.71 9.31
C GLY A 557 -9.07 -38.33 10.02
N GLN A 558 -8.95 -38.78 11.29
CA GLN A 558 -9.99 -39.47 12.06
C GLN A 558 -11.16 -38.59 12.43
N LYS A 559 -10.92 -37.39 12.91
CA LYS A 559 -11.97 -36.38 13.23
C LYS A 559 -12.87 -36.04 12.03
N LEU A 560 -12.44 -36.41 10.83
CA LEU A 560 -13.20 -36.32 9.60
C LEU A 560 -14.29 -37.36 9.46
N LYS A 561 -14.06 -38.56 9.96
CA LYS A 561 -15.05 -39.64 9.90
C LYS A 561 -16.17 -39.35 10.90
N ASP A 562 -15.81 -38.81 12.07
CA ASP A 562 -16.76 -38.46 13.11
C ASP A 562 -17.67 -37.27 12.68
N ALA A 563 -17.11 -36.21 12.08
CA ALA A 563 -17.89 -35.06 11.59
C ALA A 563 -18.84 -35.45 10.44
N LYS A 564 -18.42 -36.30 9.51
CA LYS A 564 -19.28 -36.84 8.44
C LYS A 564 -20.39 -37.75 8.96
N ALA A 565 -20.14 -38.45 10.06
CA ALA A 565 -21.16 -39.31 10.69
C ALA A 565 -22.24 -38.47 11.37
N THR A 566 -21.86 -37.31 11.94
CA THR A 566 -22.79 -36.36 12.57
C THR A 566 -23.64 -35.62 11.53
N GLU A 567 -23.03 -35.08 10.45
CA GLU A 567 -23.75 -34.44 9.33
C GLU A 567 -24.77 -35.40 8.65
N LYS A 568 -24.41 -36.72 8.54
CA LYS A 568 -25.35 -37.70 8.03
C LYS A 568 -26.50 -38.04 8.98
N LYS A 569 -26.30 -37.93 10.30
CA LYS A 569 -27.37 -38.14 11.28
C LYS A 569 -28.36 -36.95 11.30
N ASP A 570 -27.88 -35.73 11.16
CA ASP A 570 -28.73 -34.55 11.13
C ASP A 570 -29.57 -34.39 9.85
N HIS A 571 -29.17 -35.09 8.75
CA HIS A 571 -29.95 -35.16 7.51
C HIS A 571 -30.90 -36.35 7.43
N ILE A 572 -30.96 -37.21 8.45
CA ILE A 572 -31.78 -38.46 8.48
C ILE A 572 -32.82 -38.37 9.59
N SER A 573 -32.94 -37.31 10.33
CA SER A 573 -34.09 -37.10 11.25
C SER A 573 -35.26 -36.45 10.47
N PRO A 574 -36.44 -37.11 10.46
CA PRO A 574 -37.58 -36.67 9.67
C PRO A 574 -38.19 -35.32 10.15
#